data_580977daa63ac341b92a9ec9e0f3134c
#
_entry.id   580977daa63ac341b92a9ec9e0f3134c
#
_cell.length_a   1.000
_cell.length_b   1.000
_cell.length_c   1.000
_cell.angle_alpha   90.00
_cell.angle_beta   90.00
_cell.angle_gamma   90.00
#
_symmetry.space_group_name_H-M   'P 1'
#
loop_
_entity.id
_entity.type
_entity.pdbx_description
1 polymer ?
#
loop_
_entity_poly.entity_id
_entity_poly.type
_entity_poly.pdbx_seq_one_letter_code
_entity_poly.pdbx_strand_id
1 'polypeptide(L)'
;MELKEKINADYIVAMKTKDATSKSALNGLKAKITESEKANGNKPLTNDETLKVITSAIKQRKQSYDEFIKGKREDLAVKEQDEMIVLQQYLPTQMSEEEIEAEVKILLSELSLTNLTPQAIVGKTMGGFNKKFQGKADIVKVKEIIEKNVN
;
A
#
# COMPACT_ATOMS: atom_id res chain seq x y z
N MET A 1 -5.09 17.89 9.22
CA MET A 1 -5.39 17.98 7.76
C MET A 1 -5.73 16.62 7.23
N GLU A 2 -6.85 16.51 6.57
CA GLU A 2 -7.22 15.23 5.96
C GLU A 2 -6.28 14.86 4.82
N LEU A 3 -6.08 13.57 4.63
CA LEU A 3 -5.14 13.04 3.65
C LEU A 3 -5.47 13.50 2.23
N LYS A 4 -6.74 13.52 1.87
CA LYS A 4 -7.19 13.98 0.56
C LYS A 4 -6.84 15.47 0.32
N GLU A 5 -6.99 16.29 1.34
CA GLU A 5 -6.64 17.71 1.26
C GLU A 5 -5.14 17.90 1.07
N LYS A 6 -4.33 17.10 1.76
CA LYS A 6 -2.87 17.14 1.61
C LYS A 6 -2.46 16.75 0.20
N ILE A 7 -3.06 15.70 -0.35
CA ILE A 7 -2.79 15.25 -1.72
C ILE A 7 -3.12 16.37 -2.72
N ASN A 8 -4.26 17.04 -2.56
CA ASN A 8 -4.66 18.15 -3.43
C ASN A 8 -3.67 19.32 -3.33
N ALA A 9 -3.27 19.67 -2.11
CA ALA A 9 -2.30 20.74 -1.89
C ALA A 9 -0.95 20.43 -2.52
N ASP A 10 -0.46 19.21 -2.36
CA ASP A 10 0.81 18.76 -2.94
C ASP A 10 0.76 18.74 -4.47
N TYR A 11 -0.38 18.39 -5.04
CA TYR A 11 -0.59 18.45 -6.50
C TYR A 11 -0.45 19.88 -7.02
N ILE A 12 -1.04 20.84 -6.31
CA ILE A 12 -0.94 22.25 -6.68
C ILE A 12 0.52 22.73 -6.62
N VAL A 13 1.24 22.34 -5.57
CA VAL A 13 2.66 22.66 -5.44
C VAL A 13 3.47 22.03 -6.60
N ALA A 14 3.19 20.79 -6.95
CA ALA A 14 3.86 20.12 -8.06
C ALA A 14 3.64 20.84 -9.40
N MET A 15 2.42 21.34 -9.62
CA MET A 15 2.13 22.15 -10.80
C MET A 15 2.93 23.45 -10.82
N LYS A 16 2.99 24.15 -9.69
CA LYS A 16 3.68 25.43 -9.58
C LYS A 16 5.20 25.30 -9.70
N THR A 17 5.76 24.23 -9.15
CA THR A 17 7.20 23.97 -9.19
C THR A 17 7.64 23.22 -10.44
N LYS A 18 6.71 22.86 -11.31
CA LYS A 18 6.95 22.08 -12.53
C LYS A 18 7.60 20.72 -12.25
N ASP A 19 7.23 20.09 -11.14
CA ASP A 19 7.65 18.74 -10.78
C ASP A 19 6.80 17.73 -11.54
N ALA A 20 7.27 17.31 -12.71
CA ALA A 20 6.50 16.44 -13.61
C ALA A 20 6.20 15.07 -13.00
N THR A 21 7.14 14.50 -12.25
CA THR A 21 6.97 13.20 -11.61
C THR A 21 5.88 13.25 -10.53
N SER A 22 5.97 14.21 -9.62
CA SER A 22 4.96 14.37 -8.57
C SER A 22 3.60 14.71 -9.15
N LYS A 23 3.56 15.58 -10.14
CA LYS A 23 2.31 15.95 -10.83
C LYS A 23 1.63 14.72 -11.44
N SER A 24 2.39 13.89 -12.16
CA SER A 24 1.86 12.69 -12.80
C SER A 24 1.35 11.68 -11.77
N ALA A 25 2.15 11.41 -10.73
CA ALA A 25 1.79 10.46 -9.68
C ALA A 25 0.53 10.91 -8.94
N LEU A 26 0.46 12.18 -8.56
CA LEU A 26 -0.67 12.71 -7.80
C LEU A 26 -1.92 12.86 -8.65
N ASN A 27 -1.78 13.20 -9.93
CA ASN A 27 -2.92 13.25 -10.83
C ASN A 27 -3.57 11.87 -10.97
N GLY A 28 -2.77 10.84 -11.16
CA GLY A 28 -3.25 9.46 -11.22
C GLY A 28 -3.93 9.02 -9.92
N LEU A 29 -3.35 9.39 -8.79
CA LEU A 29 -3.93 9.08 -7.48
C LEU A 29 -5.28 9.78 -7.28
N LYS A 30 -5.37 11.06 -7.61
CA LYS A 30 -6.61 11.82 -7.52
C LYS A 30 -7.72 11.20 -8.38
N ALA A 31 -7.37 10.73 -9.58
CA ALA A 31 -8.33 10.06 -10.46
C ALA A 31 -8.86 8.78 -9.82
N LYS A 32 -7.99 7.99 -9.17
CA LYS A 32 -8.40 6.77 -8.48
C LYS A 32 -9.27 7.05 -7.27
N ILE A 33 -8.97 8.11 -6.53
CA ILE A 33 -9.81 8.53 -5.39
C ILE A 33 -11.20 8.92 -5.90
N THR A 34 -11.28 9.73 -6.94
CA THR A 34 -12.55 10.14 -7.54
C THR A 34 -13.36 8.93 -8.01
N GLU A 35 -12.70 7.98 -8.67
CA GLU A 35 -13.33 6.75 -9.14
C GLU A 35 -13.90 5.93 -7.98
N SER A 36 -13.14 5.81 -6.90
CA SER A 36 -13.59 5.10 -5.70
C SER A 36 -14.76 5.79 -5.02
N GLU A 37 -14.76 7.12 -4.98
CA GLU A 37 -15.87 7.89 -4.43
C GLU A 37 -17.16 7.71 -5.26
N LYS A 38 -17.05 7.70 -6.58
CA LYS A 38 -18.19 7.44 -7.46
C LYS A 38 -18.76 6.04 -7.24
N ALA A 39 -17.89 5.04 -7.10
CA ALA A 39 -18.30 3.66 -6.84
C ALA A 39 -19.00 3.52 -5.49
N ASN A 40 -18.72 4.41 -4.54
CA ASN A 40 -19.27 4.40 -3.18
C ASN A 40 -20.45 5.40 -3.03
N GLY A 41 -21.20 5.66 -4.08
CA GLY A 41 -22.36 6.55 -4.04
C GLY A 41 -22.02 8.03 -3.90
N ASN A 42 -20.87 8.45 -4.43
CA ASN A 42 -20.36 9.82 -4.37
C ASN A 42 -20.07 10.32 -2.95
N LYS A 43 -19.80 9.40 -2.02
CA LYS A 43 -19.40 9.75 -0.65
C LYS A 43 -17.90 9.99 -0.60
N PRO A 44 -17.45 11.06 0.10
CA PRO A 44 -16.01 11.27 0.30
C PRO A 44 -15.37 10.10 1.01
N LEU A 45 -14.16 9.74 0.61
CA LEU A 45 -13.41 8.67 1.27
C LEU A 45 -12.91 9.14 2.63
N THR A 46 -12.91 8.24 3.60
CA THR A 46 -12.25 8.46 4.89
C THR A 46 -10.73 8.41 4.68
N ASN A 47 -9.95 8.81 5.68
CA ASN A 47 -8.49 8.70 5.62
C ASN A 47 -8.06 7.23 5.44
N ASP A 48 -8.70 6.28 6.14
CA ASP A 48 -8.39 4.86 6.01
C ASP A 48 -8.69 4.35 4.61
N GLU A 49 -9.81 4.74 4.03
CA GLU A 49 -10.17 4.37 2.67
C GLU A 49 -9.20 4.98 1.65
N THR A 50 -8.77 6.21 1.88
CA THR A 50 -7.78 6.88 1.05
C THR A 50 -6.43 6.16 1.12
N LEU A 51 -6.01 5.71 2.30
CA LEU A 51 -4.79 4.92 2.46
C LEU A 51 -4.86 3.61 1.67
N LYS A 52 -6.02 2.96 1.63
CA LYS A 52 -6.20 1.74 0.82
C LYS A 52 -6.03 2.02 -0.67
N VAL A 53 -6.55 3.13 -1.14
CA VAL A 53 -6.38 3.54 -2.55
C VAL A 53 -4.90 3.78 -2.85
N ILE A 54 -4.19 4.46 -1.96
CA ILE A 54 -2.76 4.72 -2.12
C ILE A 54 -1.97 3.41 -2.15
N THR A 55 -2.24 2.51 -1.22
CA THR A 55 -1.58 1.21 -1.15
C THR A 55 -1.80 0.40 -2.44
N SER A 56 -3.03 0.41 -2.96
CA SER A 56 -3.36 -0.26 -4.22
C SER A 56 -2.62 0.36 -5.39
N ALA A 57 -2.53 1.69 -5.42
CA ALA A 57 -1.82 2.40 -6.48
C ALA A 57 -0.32 2.07 -6.48
N ILE A 58 0.29 1.99 -5.30
CA ILE A 58 1.68 1.60 -5.16
C ILE A 58 1.90 0.18 -5.64
N LYS A 59 1.01 -0.74 -5.26
CA LYS A 59 1.07 -2.13 -5.68
C LYS A 59 1.01 -2.27 -7.21
N GLN A 60 0.12 -1.53 -7.86
CA GLN A 60 0.02 -1.54 -9.31
C GLN A 60 1.29 -1.05 -9.98
N ARG A 61 1.90 0.02 -9.44
CA ARG A 61 3.15 0.54 -9.99
C ARG A 61 4.30 -0.44 -9.79
N LYS A 62 4.33 -1.15 -8.68
CA LYS A 62 5.34 -2.19 -8.44
C LYS A 62 5.22 -3.32 -9.46
N GLN A 63 4.00 -3.73 -9.76
CA GLN A 63 3.76 -4.75 -10.78
C GLN A 63 4.23 -4.27 -12.16
N SER A 64 3.92 -3.03 -12.51
CA SER A 64 4.39 -2.43 -13.76
C SER A 64 5.92 -2.32 -13.81
N TYR A 65 6.52 -1.92 -12.70
CA TYR A 65 7.98 -1.88 -12.58
C TYR A 65 8.59 -3.24 -12.88
N ASP A 66 8.08 -4.30 -12.24
CA ASP A 66 8.59 -5.66 -12.44
C ASP A 66 8.43 -6.11 -13.89
N GLU A 67 7.30 -5.79 -14.53
CA GLU A 67 7.05 -6.12 -15.93
C GLU A 67 8.01 -5.38 -16.87
N PHE A 68 8.27 -4.10 -16.61
CA PHE A 68 9.22 -3.33 -17.42
C PHE A 68 10.65 -3.85 -17.27
N ILE A 69 11.04 -4.26 -16.06
CA ILE A 69 12.36 -4.87 -15.85
C ILE A 69 12.47 -6.18 -16.64
N LYS A 70 11.45 -7.03 -16.59
CA LYS A 70 11.41 -8.28 -17.36
C LYS A 70 11.48 -8.02 -18.86
N GLY A 71 10.81 -6.95 -19.32
CA GLY A 71 10.81 -6.54 -20.73
C GLY A 71 12.04 -5.74 -21.16
N LYS A 72 13.02 -5.58 -20.27
CA LYS A 72 14.24 -4.80 -20.53
C LYS A 72 13.96 -3.33 -20.86
N ARG A 73 12.92 -2.77 -20.29
CA ARG A 73 12.56 -1.36 -20.43
C ARG A 73 12.84 -0.61 -19.13
N GLU A 74 14.14 -0.49 -18.80
CA GLU A 74 14.58 0.18 -17.58
C GLU A 74 14.16 1.65 -17.52
N ASP A 75 14.04 2.31 -18.65
CA ASP A 75 13.57 3.69 -18.75
C ASP A 75 12.16 3.86 -18.20
N LEU A 76 11.25 2.93 -18.51
CA LEU A 76 9.89 2.94 -18.02
C LEU A 76 9.80 2.44 -16.57
N ALA A 77 10.66 1.48 -16.21
CA ALA A 77 10.73 0.97 -14.84
C ALA A 77 11.14 2.08 -13.85
N VAL A 78 12.13 2.88 -14.18
CA VAL A 78 12.59 4.00 -13.35
C VAL A 78 11.45 4.99 -13.12
N LYS A 79 10.66 5.28 -14.14
CA LYS A 79 9.52 6.19 -14.02
C LYS A 79 8.50 5.66 -13.02
N GLU A 80 8.19 4.37 -13.08
CA GLU A 80 7.26 3.75 -12.14
C GLU A 80 7.79 3.80 -10.71
N GLN A 81 9.09 3.56 -10.54
CA GLN A 81 9.74 3.63 -9.23
C GLN A 81 9.69 5.05 -8.65
N ASP A 82 9.98 6.06 -9.45
CA ASP A 82 9.96 7.45 -9.01
C ASP A 82 8.55 7.86 -8.58
N GLU A 83 7.52 7.42 -9.31
CA GLU A 83 6.14 7.70 -8.95
C GLU A 83 5.72 6.95 -7.67
N MET A 84 6.22 5.73 -7.46
CA MET A 84 5.99 5.00 -6.20
C MET A 84 6.53 5.76 -5.00
N ILE A 85 7.73 6.34 -5.14
CA ILE A 85 8.35 7.11 -4.05
C ILE A 85 7.45 8.29 -3.67
N VAL A 86 6.88 8.98 -4.65
CA VAL A 86 5.95 10.08 -4.40
C VAL A 86 4.73 9.60 -3.60
N LEU A 87 4.16 8.48 -3.96
CA LEU A 87 2.97 7.95 -3.29
C LEU A 87 3.28 7.43 -1.88
N GLN A 88 4.46 6.87 -1.69
CA GLN A 88 4.85 6.29 -0.39
C GLN A 88 4.95 7.34 0.71
N GLN A 89 5.15 8.61 0.39
CA GLN A 89 5.22 9.66 1.39
C GLN A 89 3.93 9.84 2.20
N TYR A 90 2.81 9.37 1.67
CA TYR A 90 1.50 9.49 2.35
C TYR A 90 1.21 8.32 3.28
N LEU A 91 1.98 7.26 3.19
CA LEU A 91 1.80 6.11 4.07
C LEU A 91 2.43 6.38 5.43
N PRO A 92 1.90 5.80 6.52
CA PRO A 92 2.57 5.82 7.81
C PRO A 92 3.97 5.22 7.68
N THR A 93 4.85 5.51 8.65
CA THR A 93 6.19 4.91 8.67
C THR A 93 6.08 3.41 8.52
N GLN A 94 6.74 2.86 7.50
CA GLN A 94 6.66 1.43 7.21
C GLN A 94 7.47 0.61 8.21
N MET A 95 6.91 -0.52 8.61
CA MET A 95 7.57 -1.46 9.50
C MET A 95 8.68 -2.20 8.77
N SER A 96 9.79 -2.45 9.47
CA SER A 96 10.86 -3.31 8.96
C SER A 96 10.39 -4.77 8.94
N GLU A 97 11.09 -5.62 8.18
CA GLU A 97 10.78 -7.05 8.16
C GLU A 97 10.90 -7.66 9.56
N GLU A 98 11.87 -7.20 10.35
CA GLU A 98 12.07 -7.66 11.73
C GLU A 98 10.89 -7.29 12.61
N GLU A 99 10.38 -6.07 12.49
CA GLU A 99 9.20 -5.63 13.23
C GLU A 99 7.95 -6.41 12.81
N ILE A 100 7.77 -6.65 11.51
CA ILE A 100 6.67 -7.45 11.00
C ILE A 100 6.74 -8.87 11.56
N GLU A 101 7.91 -9.49 11.53
CA GLU A 101 8.10 -10.84 12.04
C GLU A 101 7.79 -10.94 13.53
N ALA A 102 8.24 -9.97 14.33
CA ALA A 102 7.95 -9.93 15.75
C ALA A 102 6.44 -9.88 16.01
N GLU A 103 5.72 -9.03 15.30
CA GLU A 103 4.26 -8.90 15.45
C GLU A 103 3.51 -10.13 14.94
N VAL A 104 3.99 -10.74 13.85
CA VAL A 104 3.42 -11.99 13.33
C VAL A 104 3.53 -13.10 14.38
N LYS A 105 4.68 -13.23 15.01
CA LYS A 105 4.88 -14.24 16.07
C LYS A 105 3.94 -14.03 17.25
N ILE A 106 3.72 -12.78 17.65
CA ILE A 106 2.76 -12.44 18.71
C ILE A 106 1.35 -12.88 18.32
N LEU A 107 0.93 -12.52 17.11
CA LEU A 107 -0.41 -12.88 16.61
C LEU A 107 -0.60 -14.39 16.51
N LEU A 108 0.41 -15.11 16.03
CA LEU A 108 0.37 -16.58 15.96
C LEU A 108 0.27 -17.21 17.34
N SER A 109 0.95 -16.65 18.34
CA SER A 109 0.89 -17.16 19.71
C SER A 109 -0.46 -16.96 20.36
N GLU A 110 -1.20 -15.92 19.94
CA GLU A 110 -2.55 -15.62 20.46
C GLU A 110 -3.64 -16.48 19.82
N LEU A 111 -3.36 -17.12 18.68
CA LEU A 111 -4.35 -17.97 18.02
C LEU A 111 -4.39 -19.35 18.65
N SER A 112 -5.63 -19.86 18.82
CA SER A 112 -5.80 -21.29 19.09
C SER A 112 -5.58 -22.03 17.77
N LEU A 113 -4.49 -22.73 17.66
CA LEU A 113 -4.10 -23.43 16.42
C LEU A 113 -4.79 -24.79 16.26
N THR A 114 -5.63 -25.16 17.21
CA THR A 114 -6.36 -26.43 17.18
C THR A 114 -7.38 -26.44 16.04
N ASN A 115 -7.31 -27.43 15.19
CA ASN A 115 -8.24 -27.65 14.07
C ASN A 115 -8.21 -26.58 12.96
N LEU A 116 -7.10 -25.82 12.86
CA LEU A 116 -6.92 -24.86 11.77
C LEU A 116 -5.99 -25.39 10.69
N THR A 117 -6.40 -25.21 9.43
CA THR A 117 -5.52 -25.50 8.31
C THR A 117 -4.46 -24.39 8.20
N PRO A 118 -3.30 -24.66 7.58
CA PRO A 118 -2.30 -23.60 7.36
C PRO A 118 -2.89 -22.37 6.65
N GLN A 119 -3.76 -22.55 5.68
CA GLN A 119 -4.41 -21.44 4.97
C GLN A 119 -5.31 -20.63 5.89
N ALA A 120 -6.04 -21.30 6.79
CA ALA A 120 -6.89 -20.61 7.76
C ALA A 120 -6.05 -19.81 8.75
N ILE A 121 -4.91 -20.34 9.18
CA ILE A 121 -3.98 -19.64 10.06
C ILE A 121 -3.45 -18.38 9.37
N VAL A 122 -3.02 -18.48 8.12
CA VAL A 122 -2.53 -17.36 7.34
C VAL A 122 -3.62 -16.29 7.22
N GLY A 123 -4.83 -16.67 6.86
CA GLY A 123 -5.95 -15.73 6.69
C GLY A 123 -6.29 -14.98 7.97
N LYS A 124 -6.38 -15.69 9.10
CA LYS A 124 -6.68 -15.07 10.39
C LYS A 124 -5.56 -14.16 10.87
N THR A 125 -4.31 -14.57 10.68
CA THR A 125 -3.15 -13.77 11.07
C THR A 125 -3.07 -12.50 10.23
N MET A 126 -3.31 -12.59 8.93
CA MET A 126 -3.34 -11.42 8.07
C MET A 126 -4.46 -10.45 8.45
N GLY A 127 -5.64 -10.96 8.74
CA GLY A 127 -6.75 -10.14 9.20
C GLY A 127 -6.43 -9.39 10.49
N GLY A 128 -5.84 -10.07 11.45
CA GLY A 128 -5.41 -9.46 12.72
C GLY A 128 -4.31 -8.43 12.52
N PHE A 129 -3.34 -8.74 11.67
CA PHE A 129 -2.25 -7.81 11.36
C PHE A 129 -2.78 -6.55 10.68
N ASN A 130 -3.62 -6.70 9.66
CA ASN A 130 -4.18 -5.56 8.94
C ASN A 130 -5.04 -4.67 9.84
N LYS A 131 -5.79 -5.26 10.77
CA LYS A 131 -6.60 -4.50 11.71
C LYS A 131 -5.73 -3.65 12.63
N LYS A 132 -4.58 -4.17 13.06
CA LYS A 132 -3.68 -3.50 14.00
C LYS A 132 -2.73 -2.52 13.33
N PHE A 133 -2.24 -2.85 12.13
CA PHE A 133 -1.18 -2.10 11.43
C PHE A 133 -1.56 -1.70 9.99
N GLN A 134 -2.80 -1.33 9.78
CA GLN A 134 -3.28 -0.97 8.44
C GLN A 134 -2.41 0.12 7.80
N GLY A 135 -1.92 -0.15 6.59
CA GLY A 135 -1.09 0.78 5.84
C GLY A 135 0.35 0.90 6.33
N LYS A 136 0.74 0.19 7.40
CA LYS A 136 2.10 0.29 7.97
C LYS A 136 3.07 -0.75 7.45
N ALA A 137 2.59 -1.70 6.67
CA ALA A 137 3.43 -2.76 6.12
C ALA A 137 2.92 -3.20 4.75
N ASP A 138 3.85 -3.69 3.90
CA ASP A 138 3.52 -4.28 2.62
C ASP A 138 2.82 -5.62 2.88
N ILE A 139 1.58 -5.75 2.42
CA ILE A 139 0.77 -6.95 2.63
C ILE A 139 1.44 -8.19 2.06
N VAL A 140 2.13 -8.09 0.92
CA VAL A 140 2.82 -9.22 0.30
C VAL A 140 3.93 -9.72 1.23
N LYS A 141 4.71 -8.82 1.81
CA LYS A 141 5.76 -9.18 2.78
C LYS A 141 5.18 -9.80 4.03
N VAL A 142 4.08 -9.24 4.55
CA VAL A 142 3.40 -9.79 5.72
C VAL A 142 2.97 -11.22 5.45
N LYS A 143 2.36 -11.50 4.31
CA LYS A 143 1.94 -12.85 3.94
C LYS A 143 3.10 -13.82 3.85
N GLU A 144 4.19 -13.40 3.21
CA GLU A 144 5.41 -14.24 3.09
C GLU A 144 5.98 -14.59 4.46
N ILE A 145 6.03 -13.61 5.36
CA ILE A 145 6.55 -13.81 6.71
C ILE A 145 5.63 -14.76 7.50
N ILE A 146 4.32 -14.61 7.38
CA ILE A 146 3.36 -15.51 8.03
C ILE A 146 3.55 -16.94 7.51
N GLU A 147 3.59 -17.10 6.20
CA GLU A 147 3.75 -18.44 5.59
C GLU A 147 5.04 -19.10 6.04
N LYS A 148 6.12 -18.33 6.14
CA LYS A 148 7.41 -18.82 6.63
C LYS A 148 7.34 -19.31 8.07
N ASN A 149 6.55 -18.69 8.91
CA ASN A 149 6.43 -19.03 10.34
C ASN A 149 5.37 -20.10 10.61
N VAL A 150 4.48 -20.39 9.67
CA VAL A 150 3.44 -21.42 9.80
C VAL A 150 3.93 -22.78 9.30
N ASN A 151 4.81 -22.80 8.32
CA ASN A 151 5.31 -24.03 7.71
C ASN A 151 6.53 -24.60 8.43
#